data_1852c560d360d8b61fe1744169391564
#
_entry.id   1852c560d360d8b61fe1744169391564
#
_cell.length_a   1.000
_cell.length_b   1.000
_cell.length_c   1.000
_cell.angle_alpha   90.00
_cell.angle_beta   90.00
_cell.angle_gamma   90.00
#
_symmetry.space_group_name_H-M   'P 1'
#
loop_
_entity.id
_entity.type
_entity.pdbx_description
1 polymer ?
#
loop_
_entity_poly.entity_id
_entity_poly.type
_entity_poly.pdbx_seq_one_letter_code
_entity_poly.pdbx_strand_id
1 'polypeptide(L)'
;MKVKASFIVVSFVCVCILAGTFFAIKFAPKKNPFPPKGGLPQEQEAASIRTMVAAQKTLHAYVDTNGEIECESSVDCYPDIGGKIARVYVALGDTVKKGDVLAEVDPSEPGAYYVNSSVYAPISGMITSTPKEIGTTVASSTAITTIGDVSNLQIRAKVPERYVSFLKRGLKATII
;
A
#
# COMPACT_ATOMS: atom_id res chain seq x y z
N MET A 1 72.11 -51.56 -72.56
CA MET A 1 71.12 -50.55 -72.11
C MET A 1 69.93 -51.27 -71.34
N LYS A 2 70.14 -52.05 -70.30
CA LYS A 2 69.03 -52.71 -69.55
C LYS A 2 68.99 -52.32 -68.05
N VAL A 3 69.83 -51.39 -67.58
CA VAL A 3 69.91 -50.98 -66.15
C VAL A 3 69.01 -49.83 -65.76
N LYS A 4 68.64 -48.96 -66.70
CA LYS A 4 67.81 -47.78 -66.41
C LYS A 4 66.34 -48.08 -66.12
N ALA A 5 65.78 -49.12 -66.66
CA ALA A 5 64.37 -49.47 -66.43
C ALA A 5 64.11 -50.03 -65.02
N SER A 6 65.08 -50.82 -64.50
CA SER A 6 64.96 -51.42 -63.12
C SER A 6 65.00 -50.35 -62.05
N PHE A 7 65.79 -49.28 -62.22
CA PHE A 7 65.87 -48.17 -61.22
C PHE A 7 64.59 -47.36 -61.15
N ILE A 8 63.92 -47.18 -62.28
CA ILE A 8 62.66 -46.41 -62.36
C ILE A 8 61.54 -47.22 -61.66
N VAL A 9 61.49 -48.55 -61.89
CA VAL A 9 60.50 -49.40 -61.26
C VAL A 9 60.68 -49.46 -59.73
N VAL A 10 61.93 -49.59 -59.26
CA VAL A 10 62.24 -49.62 -57.82
C VAL A 10 61.91 -48.27 -57.16
N SER A 11 62.21 -47.14 -57.82
CA SER A 11 61.85 -45.79 -57.35
C SER A 11 60.33 -45.63 -57.27
N PHE A 12 59.57 -46.12 -58.24
CA PHE A 12 58.11 -46.00 -58.24
C PHE A 12 57.46 -46.84 -57.15
N VAL A 13 57.98 -48.04 -56.91
CA VAL A 13 57.53 -48.90 -55.80
C VAL A 13 57.80 -48.28 -54.46
N CYS A 14 59.00 -47.64 -54.24
CA CYS A 14 59.29 -46.96 -53.01
C CYS A 14 58.37 -45.76 -52.75
N VAL A 15 58.03 -44.96 -53.77
CA VAL A 15 57.11 -43.85 -53.66
C VAL A 15 55.72 -44.33 -53.33
N CYS A 16 55.23 -45.43 -53.93
CA CYS A 16 53.92 -46.00 -53.61
C CYS A 16 53.85 -46.52 -52.15
N ILE A 17 54.92 -47.14 -51.66
CA ILE A 17 54.98 -47.65 -50.28
C ILE A 17 54.98 -46.44 -49.29
N LEU A 18 55.70 -45.40 -49.56
CA LEU A 18 55.72 -44.19 -48.74
C LEU A 18 54.37 -43.46 -48.79
N ALA A 19 53.72 -43.37 -49.94
CA ALA A 19 52.39 -42.79 -50.07
C ALA A 19 51.31 -43.64 -49.32
N GLY A 20 51.42 -44.98 -49.43
CA GLY A 20 50.52 -45.89 -48.73
C GLY A 20 50.65 -45.85 -47.20
N THR A 21 51.86 -45.73 -46.71
CA THR A 21 52.10 -45.60 -45.24
C THR A 21 51.64 -44.25 -44.71
N PHE A 22 51.82 -43.18 -45.51
CA PHE A 22 51.32 -41.83 -45.14
C PHE A 22 49.77 -41.75 -45.11
N PHE A 23 49.13 -42.48 -46.05
CA PHE A 23 47.69 -42.55 -46.06
C PHE A 23 47.15 -43.41 -44.92
N ALA A 24 47.79 -44.53 -44.58
CA ALA A 24 47.39 -45.36 -43.45
C ALA A 24 47.51 -44.64 -42.10
N ILE A 25 48.46 -43.74 -41.93
CA ILE A 25 48.64 -42.96 -40.69
C ILE A 25 47.52 -41.87 -40.58
N LYS A 26 47.06 -41.32 -41.68
CA LYS A 26 46.00 -40.29 -41.66
C LYS A 26 44.58 -40.87 -41.44
N PHE A 27 44.37 -42.14 -41.82
CA PHE A 27 43.05 -42.82 -41.72
C PHE A 27 42.97 -43.84 -40.62
N ALA A 28 43.97 -43.94 -39.72
CA ALA A 28 43.90 -44.82 -38.58
C ALA A 28 42.77 -44.31 -37.66
N PRO A 29 41.74 -45.08 -37.37
CA PRO A 29 40.72 -44.65 -36.40
C PRO A 29 41.41 -44.41 -35.07
N LYS A 30 41.27 -43.17 -34.51
CA LYS A 30 41.70 -42.85 -33.16
C LYS A 30 41.01 -43.82 -32.21
N LYS A 31 41.67 -44.89 -31.79
CA LYS A 31 41.24 -45.68 -30.67
C LYS A 31 41.26 -44.79 -29.44
N ASN A 32 40.11 -44.40 -28.95
CA ASN A 32 40.01 -43.75 -27.67
C ASN A 32 40.60 -44.67 -26.60
N PRO A 33 41.59 -44.22 -25.84
CA PRO A 33 42.24 -45.08 -24.85
C PRO A 33 41.42 -45.31 -23.59
N PHE A 34 40.21 -44.79 -23.55
CA PHE A 34 39.32 -45.02 -22.39
C PHE A 34 38.29 -46.10 -22.77
N PRO A 35 38.26 -47.22 -22.05
CA PRO A 35 37.12 -48.10 -22.13
C PRO A 35 35.88 -47.29 -21.72
N PRO A 36 34.70 -47.51 -22.36
CA PRO A 36 33.49 -46.89 -21.86
C PRO A 36 33.36 -47.34 -20.40
N LYS A 37 33.52 -46.40 -19.46
CA LYS A 37 33.05 -46.61 -18.11
C LYS A 37 31.60 -47.02 -18.29
N GLY A 38 31.30 -48.28 -18.00
CA GLY A 38 29.92 -48.73 -17.87
C GLY A 38 29.27 -47.75 -16.91
N GLY A 39 28.52 -46.80 -17.45
CA GLY A 39 27.66 -45.96 -16.67
C GLY A 39 26.74 -46.91 -15.94
N LEU A 40 26.86 -47.00 -14.64
CA LEU A 40 25.77 -47.42 -13.80
C LEU A 40 24.53 -46.70 -14.35
N PRO A 41 23.38 -47.37 -14.51
CA PRO A 41 22.17 -46.65 -14.88
C PRO A 41 22.09 -45.43 -13.95
N GLN A 42 22.21 -44.24 -14.51
CA GLN A 42 21.85 -43.05 -13.74
C GLN A 42 20.39 -43.24 -13.39
N GLU A 43 20.17 -43.67 -12.18
CA GLU A 43 18.87 -43.61 -11.56
C GLU A 43 18.48 -42.12 -11.69
N GLN A 44 17.63 -41.81 -12.67
CA GLN A 44 17.09 -40.49 -12.85
C GLN A 44 16.41 -40.20 -11.53
N GLU A 45 17.05 -39.40 -10.70
CA GLU A 45 16.39 -38.85 -9.51
C GLU A 45 15.06 -38.27 -9.98
N ALA A 46 14.00 -38.95 -9.64
CA ALA A 46 12.66 -38.51 -9.96
C ALA A 46 12.46 -37.14 -9.28
N ALA A 47 12.43 -36.10 -10.10
CA ALA A 47 12.17 -34.77 -9.59
C ALA A 47 10.81 -34.78 -8.87
N SER A 48 10.82 -34.53 -7.56
CA SER A 48 9.59 -34.43 -6.78
C SER A 48 8.85 -33.18 -7.24
N ILE A 49 7.84 -33.35 -8.06
CA ILE A 49 7.00 -32.27 -8.55
C ILE A 49 5.75 -32.20 -7.67
N ARG A 50 5.56 -31.05 -7.04
CA ARG A 50 4.33 -30.76 -6.31
C ARG A 50 3.30 -30.23 -7.31
N THR A 51 2.31 -31.01 -7.62
CA THR A 51 1.20 -30.58 -8.49
C THR A 51 0.03 -30.09 -7.65
N MET A 52 -0.60 -29.02 -8.08
CA MET A 52 -1.87 -28.54 -7.52
C MET A 52 -2.92 -28.53 -8.62
N VAL A 53 -4.10 -28.99 -8.30
CA VAL A 53 -5.24 -28.86 -9.20
C VAL A 53 -5.62 -27.40 -9.30
N ALA A 54 -5.68 -26.85 -10.52
CA ALA A 54 -6.17 -25.50 -10.75
C ALA A 54 -7.67 -25.45 -10.43
N ALA A 55 -8.02 -24.67 -9.42
CA ALA A 55 -9.41 -24.42 -9.06
C ALA A 55 -9.78 -22.99 -9.45
N GLN A 56 -10.97 -22.80 -10.01
CA GLN A 56 -11.51 -21.46 -10.27
C GLN A 56 -11.86 -20.82 -8.93
N LYS A 57 -11.20 -19.71 -8.62
CA LYS A 57 -11.43 -18.93 -7.39
C LYS A 57 -11.75 -17.49 -7.77
N THR A 58 -12.83 -16.97 -7.22
CA THR A 58 -13.15 -15.55 -7.35
C THR A 58 -12.22 -14.75 -6.44
N LEU A 59 -11.49 -13.83 -7.04
CA LEU A 59 -10.67 -12.86 -6.30
C LEU A 59 -11.47 -11.57 -6.14
N HIS A 60 -11.64 -11.15 -4.90
CA HIS A 60 -12.24 -9.85 -4.59
C HIS A 60 -11.10 -8.85 -4.39
N ALA A 61 -11.09 -7.81 -5.21
CA ALA A 61 -10.20 -6.67 -4.98
C ALA A 61 -10.84 -5.77 -3.92
N TYR A 62 -10.07 -5.39 -2.92
CA TYR A 62 -10.47 -4.46 -1.88
C TYR A 62 -9.39 -3.40 -1.68
N VAL A 63 -9.79 -2.28 -1.13
CA VAL A 63 -8.90 -1.17 -0.80
C VAL A 63 -9.06 -0.91 0.69
N ASP A 64 -7.98 -1.07 1.43
CA ASP A 64 -7.92 -0.70 2.84
C ASP A 64 -7.55 0.78 2.94
N THR A 65 -8.28 1.50 3.74
CA THR A 65 -8.04 2.91 4.00
C THR A 65 -8.48 3.28 5.40
N ASN A 66 -7.84 4.29 5.96
CA ASN A 66 -8.25 4.84 7.23
C ASN A 66 -9.35 5.88 7.02
N GLY A 67 -10.28 5.93 7.95
CA GLY A 67 -11.36 6.90 7.96
C GLY A 67 -11.60 7.44 9.36
N GLU A 68 -12.26 8.57 9.43
CA GLU A 68 -12.73 9.21 10.66
C GLU A 68 -14.26 9.12 10.72
N ILE A 69 -14.77 8.82 11.91
CA ILE A 69 -16.22 8.85 12.16
C ILE A 69 -16.57 10.28 12.53
N GLU A 70 -17.48 10.86 11.78
CA GLU A 70 -17.97 12.22 12.00
C GLU A 70 -19.48 12.22 12.10
N CYS A 71 -20.05 13.22 12.80
CA CYS A 71 -21.47 13.48 12.72
C CYS A 71 -21.82 14.01 11.31
N GLU A 72 -22.91 13.53 10.75
CA GLU A 72 -23.41 14.04 9.46
C GLU A 72 -23.73 15.54 9.54
N SER A 73 -24.24 15.99 10.67
CA SER A 73 -24.53 17.38 10.95
C SER A 73 -23.83 17.85 12.22
N SER A 74 -23.05 18.91 12.12
CA SER A 74 -22.40 19.57 13.25
C SER A 74 -22.45 21.07 13.10
N VAL A 75 -22.57 21.79 14.22
CA VAL A 75 -22.64 23.26 14.26
C VAL A 75 -21.68 23.78 15.30
N ASP A 76 -20.83 24.71 14.88
CA ASP A 76 -19.93 25.42 15.78
C ASP A 76 -20.69 26.51 16.54
N CYS A 77 -20.43 26.62 17.85
CA CYS A 77 -21.06 27.58 18.72
C CYS A 77 -20.15 28.79 18.93
N TYR A 78 -20.61 29.95 18.51
CA TYR A 78 -19.88 31.21 18.58
C TYR A 78 -20.50 32.12 19.63
N PRO A 79 -19.71 32.96 20.33
CA PRO A 79 -20.22 33.99 21.17
C PRO A 79 -20.73 35.18 20.36
N ASP A 80 -21.78 35.83 20.81
CA ASP A 80 -22.34 37.02 20.13
C ASP A 80 -21.35 38.21 20.20
N ILE A 81 -20.57 38.30 21.26
CA ILE A 81 -19.56 39.31 21.49
C ILE A 81 -18.21 38.70 21.90
N GLY A 82 -17.11 39.35 21.55
CA GLY A 82 -15.78 39.00 22.02
C GLY A 82 -15.58 39.35 23.49
N GLY A 83 -14.66 38.62 24.13
CA GLY A 83 -14.33 38.81 25.53
C GLY A 83 -13.55 37.66 26.12
N LYS A 84 -13.52 37.57 27.43
CA LYS A 84 -12.87 36.50 28.17
C LYS A 84 -13.93 35.50 28.65
N ILE A 85 -13.69 34.20 28.48
CA ILE A 85 -14.59 33.16 28.99
C ILE A 85 -14.58 33.24 30.52
N ALA A 86 -15.74 33.59 31.11
CA ALA A 86 -15.94 33.68 32.53
C ALA A 86 -16.34 32.35 33.15
N ARG A 87 -17.20 31.58 32.47
CA ARG A 87 -17.68 30.26 32.89
C ARG A 87 -17.94 29.36 31.71
N VAL A 88 -17.80 28.07 31.94
CA VAL A 88 -18.17 26.97 30.98
C VAL A 88 -19.06 26.01 31.75
N TYR A 89 -20.21 25.65 31.16
CA TYR A 89 -21.23 24.80 31.78
C TYR A 89 -21.29 23.38 31.20
N VAL A 90 -20.56 23.14 30.12
CA VAL A 90 -20.59 21.87 29.36
C VAL A 90 -19.19 21.30 29.20
N ALA A 91 -19.12 20.00 29.06
CA ALA A 91 -17.91 19.25 28.79
C ALA A 91 -18.05 18.42 27.50
N LEU A 92 -16.93 17.92 27.00
CA LEU A 92 -16.91 16.99 25.85
C LEU A 92 -17.76 15.76 26.17
N GLY A 93 -18.68 15.41 25.27
CA GLY A 93 -19.59 14.26 25.42
C GLY A 93 -20.91 14.58 26.11
N ASP A 94 -21.12 15.81 26.63
CA ASP A 94 -22.39 16.20 27.22
C ASP A 94 -23.48 16.35 26.17
N THR A 95 -24.69 15.94 26.53
CA THR A 95 -25.89 16.14 25.69
C THR A 95 -26.56 17.45 26.06
N VAL A 96 -26.82 18.29 25.08
CA VAL A 96 -27.43 19.61 25.23
C VAL A 96 -28.67 19.75 24.37
N LYS A 97 -29.59 20.58 24.80
CA LYS A 97 -30.79 20.95 24.04
C LYS A 97 -30.60 22.35 23.45
N LYS A 98 -31.29 22.58 22.33
CA LYS A 98 -31.33 23.93 21.75
C LYS A 98 -31.80 24.96 22.77
N GLY A 99 -31.00 26.01 22.97
CA GLY A 99 -31.23 27.09 23.95
C GLY A 99 -30.56 26.90 25.31
N ASP A 100 -29.89 25.75 25.55
CA ASP A 100 -29.11 25.56 26.78
C ASP A 100 -27.88 26.50 26.77
N VAL A 101 -27.49 27.00 27.95
CA VAL A 101 -26.32 27.86 28.12
C VAL A 101 -25.07 26.99 28.11
N LEU A 102 -24.14 27.27 27.21
CA LEU A 102 -22.88 26.55 27.06
C LEU A 102 -21.74 27.21 27.84
N ALA A 103 -21.65 28.52 27.73
CA ALA A 103 -20.60 29.30 28.36
C ALA A 103 -21.08 30.75 28.60
N GLU A 104 -20.35 31.47 29.44
CA GLU A 104 -20.49 32.93 29.62
C GLU A 104 -19.19 33.62 29.22
N VAL A 105 -19.32 34.71 28.47
CA VAL A 105 -18.22 35.56 28.04
C VAL A 105 -18.34 36.92 28.72
N ASP A 106 -17.28 37.34 29.37
CA ASP A 106 -17.14 38.66 29.96
C ASP A 106 -16.47 39.60 28.94
N PRO A 107 -17.18 40.58 28.41
CA PRO A 107 -16.66 41.56 27.45
C PRO A 107 -15.97 42.76 28.12
N SER A 108 -15.81 42.73 29.44
CA SER A 108 -15.25 43.85 30.19
C SER A 108 -13.80 44.15 29.79
N GLU A 109 -13.52 45.42 29.59
CA GLU A 109 -12.18 45.96 29.37
C GLU A 109 -11.74 46.80 30.57
N PRO A 110 -10.43 47.04 30.72
CA PRO A 110 -9.94 47.93 31.79
C PRO A 110 -10.65 49.30 31.79
N GLY A 111 -11.41 49.56 32.86
CA GLY A 111 -12.16 50.80 33.02
C GLY A 111 -13.61 50.82 32.53
N ALA A 112 -14.07 49.72 31.93
CA ALA A 112 -15.46 49.54 31.52
C ALA A 112 -15.96 48.13 31.87
N TYR A 113 -17.04 48.07 32.64
CA TYR A 113 -17.65 46.78 33.05
C TYR A 113 -18.97 46.57 32.33
N TYR A 114 -19.13 45.37 31.79
CA TYR A 114 -20.35 44.94 31.10
C TYR A 114 -20.91 43.70 31.77
N VAL A 115 -22.16 43.42 31.49
CA VAL A 115 -22.81 42.13 31.89
C VAL A 115 -22.27 41.01 31.01
N ASN A 116 -22.02 39.87 31.62
CA ASN A 116 -21.62 38.67 30.89
C ASN A 116 -22.62 38.29 29.81
N SER A 117 -22.12 37.91 28.63
CA SER A 117 -22.94 37.44 27.53
C SER A 117 -22.96 35.93 27.58
N SER A 118 -24.18 35.35 27.58
CA SER A 118 -24.36 33.90 27.55
C SER A 118 -24.31 33.39 26.12
N VAL A 119 -23.60 32.28 25.91
CA VAL A 119 -23.54 31.56 24.63
C VAL A 119 -24.48 30.37 24.70
N TYR A 120 -25.44 30.30 23.75
CA TYR A 120 -26.49 29.30 23.74
C TYR A 120 -26.26 28.25 22.68
N ALA A 121 -26.77 27.05 22.92
CA ALA A 121 -26.78 25.93 21.96
C ALA A 121 -27.73 26.24 20.79
N PRO A 122 -27.26 26.33 19.52
CA PRO A 122 -28.11 26.59 18.35
C PRO A 122 -28.98 25.38 17.97
N ILE A 123 -28.51 24.17 18.28
CA ILE A 123 -29.18 22.90 18.03
C ILE A 123 -29.12 22.00 19.28
N SER A 124 -29.97 20.96 19.31
CA SER A 124 -29.85 19.86 20.27
C SER A 124 -28.87 18.84 19.74
N GLY A 125 -28.04 18.25 20.59
CA GLY A 125 -27.04 17.26 20.20
C GLY A 125 -26.04 16.97 21.30
N MET A 126 -24.89 16.46 20.96
CA MET A 126 -23.78 16.15 21.86
C MET A 126 -22.60 17.10 21.57
N ILE A 127 -21.90 17.52 22.62
CA ILE A 127 -20.66 18.28 22.51
C ILE A 127 -19.58 17.37 21.93
N THR A 128 -19.13 17.67 20.71
CA THR A 128 -18.14 16.88 19.94
C THR A 128 -16.73 17.46 19.95
N SER A 129 -16.56 18.71 20.39
CA SER A 129 -15.25 19.30 20.60
C SER A 129 -15.05 19.78 22.03
N THR A 130 -13.81 19.72 22.52
CA THR A 130 -13.48 20.25 23.84
C THR A 130 -13.79 21.74 23.91
N PRO A 131 -14.64 22.19 24.84
CA PRO A 131 -14.92 23.60 25.02
C PRO A 131 -13.65 24.40 25.35
N LYS A 132 -13.61 25.67 24.96
CA LYS A 132 -12.51 26.60 25.32
C LYS A 132 -12.46 26.77 26.82
N GLU A 133 -11.26 26.85 27.37
CA GLU A 133 -11.03 26.95 28.81
C GLU A 133 -11.42 28.33 29.37
N ILE A 134 -11.82 28.34 30.65
CA ILE A 134 -12.11 29.59 31.41
C ILE A 134 -10.87 30.46 31.39
N GLY A 135 -11.09 31.78 31.20
CA GLY A 135 -10.03 32.78 31.12
C GLY A 135 -9.45 32.96 29.73
N THR A 136 -9.78 32.13 28.75
CA THR A 136 -9.37 32.29 27.34
C THR A 136 -10.08 33.52 26.75
N THR A 137 -9.35 34.35 26.00
CA THR A 137 -9.94 35.47 25.23
C THR A 137 -10.42 34.92 23.88
N VAL A 138 -11.68 35.18 23.55
CA VAL A 138 -12.34 34.76 22.34
C VAL A 138 -12.93 35.94 21.57
N ALA A 139 -12.94 35.89 20.28
CA ALA A 139 -13.65 36.81 19.40
C ALA A 139 -15.01 36.21 18.98
N SER A 140 -15.91 37.03 18.46
CA SER A 140 -17.19 36.56 17.92
C SER A 140 -17.05 35.58 16.73
N SER A 141 -15.87 35.50 16.13
CA SER A 141 -15.50 34.56 15.08
C SER A 141 -14.80 33.29 15.59
N THR A 142 -14.59 33.18 16.91
CA THR A 142 -13.91 32.04 17.52
C THR A 142 -14.93 31.05 18.09
N ALA A 143 -14.99 29.85 17.54
CA ALA A 143 -15.86 28.80 18.07
C ALA A 143 -15.42 28.42 19.50
N ILE A 144 -16.37 28.38 20.41
CA ILE A 144 -16.17 27.91 21.79
C ILE A 144 -16.20 26.40 21.87
N THR A 145 -17.17 25.80 21.21
CA THR A 145 -17.35 24.32 21.11
C THR A 145 -18.17 24.00 19.88
N THR A 146 -18.26 22.72 19.53
CA THR A 146 -19.05 22.19 18.41
C THR A 146 -20.11 21.23 18.95
N ILE A 147 -21.34 21.34 18.48
CA ILE A 147 -22.43 20.41 18.78
C ILE A 147 -22.69 19.56 17.55
N GLY A 148 -22.66 18.23 17.69
CA GLY A 148 -22.96 17.29 16.62
C GLY A 148 -24.22 16.46 16.89
N ASP A 149 -24.97 16.13 15.84
CA ASP A 149 -26.04 15.15 15.91
C ASP A 149 -25.46 13.76 15.78
N VAL A 150 -25.39 13.05 16.89
CA VAL A 150 -24.85 11.67 16.94
C VAL A 150 -25.82 10.59 16.49
N SER A 151 -27.07 10.96 16.14
CA SER A 151 -28.05 10.01 15.62
C SER A 151 -27.67 9.50 14.23
N ASN A 152 -27.01 10.35 13.46
CA ASN A 152 -26.54 10.05 12.10
C ASN A 152 -25.02 10.27 12.01
N LEU A 153 -24.31 9.17 11.84
CA LEU A 153 -22.87 9.18 11.72
C LEU A 153 -22.45 8.85 10.27
N GLN A 154 -21.41 9.48 9.80
CA GLN A 154 -20.77 9.19 8.52
C GLN A 154 -19.29 8.88 8.71
N ILE A 155 -18.73 8.12 7.77
CA ILE A 155 -17.31 7.84 7.73
C ILE A 155 -16.71 8.63 6.58
N ARG A 156 -15.74 9.48 6.90
CA ARG A 156 -14.93 10.18 5.93
C ARG A 156 -13.61 9.46 5.74
N ALA A 157 -13.45 8.75 4.62
CA ALA A 157 -12.24 8.02 4.28
C ALA A 157 -11.46 8.74 3.18
N LYS A 158 -10.12 8.78 3.31
CA LYS A 158 -9.21 9.36 2.30
C LYS A 158 -8.74 8.24 1.38
N VAL A 159 -9.33 8.12 0.20
CA VAL A 159 -8.94 7.10 -0.78
C VAL A 159 -7.87 7.66 -1.71
N PRO A 160 -6.72 6.96 -1.90
CA PRO A 160 -5.70 7.37 -2.85
C PRO A 160 -6.24 7.48 -4.28
N GLU A 161 -5.78 8.49 -5.02
CA GLU A 161 -6.24 8.82 -6.37
C GLU A 161 -6.26 7.63 -7.33
N ARG A 162 -5.24 6.76 -7.25
CA ARG A 162 -5.14 5.54 -8.08
C ARG A 162 -6.35 4.60 -7.99
N TYR A 163 -7.15 4.70 -6.92
CA TYR A 163 -8.32 3.85 -6.71
C TYR A 163 -9.65 4.56 -7.00
N VAL A 164 -9.64 5.85 -7.25
CA VAL A 164 -10.85 6.66 -7.45
C VAL A 164 -11.68 6.16 -8.63
N SER A 165 -11.05 5.69 -9.70
CA SER A 165 -11.73 5.13 -10.88
C SER A 165 -12.58 3.89 -10.59
N PHE A 166 -12.28 3.17 -9.52
CA PHE A 166 -13.01 1.98 -9.08
C PHE A 166 -14.15 2.30 -8.12
N LEU A 167 -14.19 3.52 -7.56
CA LEU A 167 -15.22 3.94 -6.62
C LEU A 167 -16.52 4.24 -7.36
N LYS A 168 -17.58 3.62 -6.90
CA LYS A 168 -18.94 3.85 -7.42
C LYS A 168 -19.90 3.95 -6.25
N ARG A 169 -20.95 4.77 -6.41
CA ARG A 169 -22.00 4.85 -5.39
C ARG A 169 -22.64 3.46 -5.19
N GLY A 170 -22.82 3.05 -3.95
CA GLY A 170 -23.38 1.74 -3.58
C GLY A 170 -22.37 0.62 -3.38
N LEU A 171 -21.06 0.91 -3.40
CA LEU A 171 -20.05 -0.08 -2.98
C LEU A 171 -20.22 -0.41 -1.50
N LYS A 172 -20.03 -1.70 -1.17
CA LYS A 172 -19.96 -2.15 0.21
C LYS A 172 -18.66 -1.71 0.87
N ALA A 173 -18.75 -1.10 2.05
CA ALA A 173 -17.64 -0.84 2.93
C ALA A 173 -17.78 -1.73 4.18
N THR A 174 -16.66 -2.28 4.64
CA THR A 174 -16.58 -3.04 5.89
C THR A 174 -15.72 -2.24 6.86
N ILE A 175 -16.21 -2.03 8.05
CA ILE A 175 -15.50 -1.35 9.14
C ILE A 175 -14.96 -2.45 10.05
N ILE A 176 -13.67 -2.37 10.39
CA ILE A 176 -12.95 -3.34 11.23
C ILE A 176 -12.43 -2.63 12.46
#